data_e6f5b38513e62e31546b27e1e6d2bd1c
#
_entry.id   e6f5b38513e62e31546b27e1e6d2bd1c
#
_cell.length_a   1.000
_cell.length_b   1.000
_cell.length_c   1.000
_cell.angle_alpha   90.00
_cell.angle_beta   90.00
_cell.angle_gamma   90.00
#
_symmetry.space_group_name_H-M   'P 1'
#
loop_
_entity.id
_entity.type
_entity.pdbx_description
1 polymer ?
#
loop_
_entity_poly.entity_id
_entity_poly.type
_entity_poly.pdbx_seq_one_letter_code
_entity_poly.pdbx_strand_id
1 'polypeptide(L)'
;MRVSFTVPWVAGKERPRFSHGHTYTPKATRVREREVAGLYKLAALSQHGTVPMAGAGMPVTLSVIMQHPLPKSAPKRVTSEPFVRKPDIDNAIKLVMDGLNGVAWADDAQVTSVSAVKADRTRDCEASMLVSVEWCDVERD
;
A
#
# COMPACT_ATOMS: atom_id res chain seq x y z
N MET A 1 6.61 17.03 -1.37
CA MET A 1 6.32 16.26 -0.15
C MET A 1 6.38 14.77 -0.44
N ARG A 2 7.04 14.01 0.39
CA ARG A 2 7.13 12.55 0.26
C ARG A 2 7.00 11.91 1.63
N VAL A 3 6.15 10.89 1.73
CA VAL A 3 6.02 10.04 2.92
C VAL A 3 6.22 8.60 2.50
N SER A 4 7.18 7.92 3.11
CA SER A 4 7.47 6.50 2.84
C SER A 4 7.30 5.68 4.12
N PHE A 5 6.71 4.51 4.01
CA PHE A 5 6.50 3.62 5.14
C PHE A 5 6.48 2.16 4.72
N THR A 6 6.67 1.28 5.68
CA THR A 6 6.63 -0.16 5.47
C THR A 6 5.39 -0.74 6.14
N VAL A 7 4.63 -1.50 5.37
CA VAL A 7 3.52 -2.32 5.86
C VAL A 7 4.08 -3.72 6.14
N PRO A 8 4.01 -4.23 7.39
CA PRO A 8 4.69 -5.49 7.77
C PRO A 8 3.94 -6.75 7.35
N TRP A 9 3.20 -6.68 6.27
CA TRP A 9 2.49 -7.80 5.66
C TRP A 9 2.19 -7.48 4.20
N VAL A 10 1.76 -8.51 3.46
CA VAL A 10 1.28 -8.37 2.08
C VAL A 10 -0.15 -8.91 2.01
N ALA A 11 -1.06 -8.10 1.54
CA ALA A 11 -2.46 -8.49 1.35
C ALA A 11 -3.08 -7.70 0.21
N GLY A 12 -4.16 -8.26 -0.33
CA GLY A 12 -5.01 -7.59 -1.29
C GLY A 12 -6.40 -7.34 -0.71
N LYS A 13 -7.14 -6.44 -1.33
CA LYS A 13 -8.52 -6.18 -0.97
C LYS A 13 -9.37 -7.40 -1.31
N GLU A 14 -10.14 -7.89 -0.34
CA GLU A 14 -11.14 -8.91 -0.57
C GLU A 14 -12.34 -8.32 -1.31
N ARG A 15 -12.99 -9.15 -2.14
CA ARG A 15 -14.21 -8.72 -2.84
C ARG A 15 -15.30 -8.41 -1.81
N PRO A 16 -16.11 -7.35 -2.05
CA PRO A 16 -17.28 -7.12 -1.24
C PRO A 16 -18.17 -8.35 -1.19
N ARG A 17 -18.71 -8.64 -0.01
CA ARG A 17 -19.65 -9.74 0.20
C ARG A 17 -21.07 -9.19 0.25
N PHE A 18 -22.03 -10.04 -0.13
CA PHE A 18 -23.44 -9.71 -0.08
C PHE A 18 -24.11 -10.49 1.05
N SER A 19 -24.85 -9.80 1.92
CA SER A 19 -25.61 -10.40 2.99
C SER A 19 -26.82 -9.51 3.34
N HIS A 20 -27.96 -10.14 3.60
CA HIS A 20 -29.21 -9.45 4.00
C HIS A 20 -29.60 -8.28 3.06
N GLY A 21 -29.40 -8.45 1.75
CA GLY A 21 -29.70 -7.41 0.77
C GLY A 21 -28.69 -6.26 0.67
N HIS A 22 -27.57 -6.35 1.37
CA HIS A 22 -26.53 -5.32 1.37
C HIS A 22 -25.16 -5.86 0.97
N THR A 23 -24.39 -5.03 0.27
CA THR A 23 -22.98 -5.28 0.01
C THR A 23 -22.15 -4.70 1.16
N TYR A 24 -21.16 -5.43 1.63
CA TYR A 24 -20.28 -4.97 2.70
C TYR A 24 -18.82 -5.39 2.45
N THR A 25 -17.90 -4.59 2.99
CA THR A 25 -16.47 -4.91 2.98
C THR A 25 -16.16 -5.86 4.15
N PRO A 26 -15.47 -6.99 3.92
CA PRO A 26 -15.08 -7.89 5.00
C PRO A 26 -14.30 -7.18 6.11
N LYS A 27 -14.53 -7.57 7.35
CA LYS A 27 -13.90 -6.96 8.54
C LYS A 27 -12.38 -6.99 8.47
N ALA A 28 -11.78 -8.08 7.99
CA ALA A 28 -10.33 -8.21 7.86
C ALA A 28 -9.74 -7.14 6.92
N THR A 29 -10.42 -6.84 5.83
CA THR A 29 -10.01 -5.78 4.90
C THR A 29 -10.08 -4.42 5.57
N ARG A 30 -11.13 -4.13 6.32
CA ARG A 30 -11.27 -2.87 7.06
C ARG A 30 -10.16 -2.68 8.10
N VAL A 31 -9.79 -3.73 8.81
CA VAL A 31 -8.70 -3.69 9.79
C VAL A 31 -7.38 -3.37 9.10
N ARG A 32 -7.09 -4.01 7.96
CA ARG A 32 -5.89 -3.76 7.18
C ARG A 32 -5.84 -2.34 6.62
N GLU A 33 -6.94 -1.81 6.13
CA GLU A 33 -7.03 -0.43 5.67
C GLU A 33 -6.70 0.57 6.81
N ARG A 34 -7.20 0.33 8.01
CA ARG A 34 -6.89 1.14 9.20
C ARG A 34 -5.42 1.05 9.59
N GLU A 35 -4.82 -0.13 9.49
CA GLU A 35 -3.39 -0.31 9.74
C GLU A 35 -2.54 0.49 8.75
N VAL A 36 -2.89 0.45 7.47
CA VAL A 36 -2.21 1.26 6.43
C VAL A 36 -2.30 2.75 6.78
N ALA A 37 -3.49 3.24 7.13
CA ALA A 37 -3.69 4.63 7.53
C ALA A 37 -2.85 4.99 8.77
N GLY A 38 -2.82 4.13 9.78
CA GLY A 38 -2.03 4.33 10.99
C GLY A 38 -0.54 4.36 10.73
N LEU A 39 -0.04 3.46 9.89
CA LEU A 39 1.38 3.41 9.51
C LEU A 39 1.80 4.66 8.74
N TYR A 40 0.95 5.14 7.84
CA TYR A 40 1.18 6.41 7.16
C TYR A 40 1.32 7.57 8.15
N LYS A 41 0.40 7.68 9.10
CA LYS A 41 0.40 8.75 10.10
C LYS A 41 1.66 8.72 10.97
N LEU A 42 2.07 7.54 11.43
CA LEU A 42 3.28 7.38 12.23
C LEU A 42 4.54 7.77 11.43
N ALA A 43 4.65 7.31 10.20
CA ALA A 43 5.78 7.65 9.33
C ALA A 43 5.82 9.15 9.02
N ALA A 44 4.67 9.76 8.72
CA ALA A 44 4.57 11.17 8.44
C ALA A 44 5.00 12.01 9.64
N LEU A 45 4.55 11.67 10.85
CA LEU A 45 4.99 12.33 12.08
C LEU A 45 6.49 12.21 12.30
N SER A 46 7.06 11.03 12.08
CA SER A 46 8.50 10.79 12.20
C SER A 46 9.31 11.57 11.18
N GLN A 47 8.85 11.64 9.94
CA GLN A 47 9.59 12.25 8.82
C GLN A 47 9.41 13.77 8.73
N HIS A 48 8.25 14.29 9.11
CA HIS A 48 7.87 15.69 8.90
C HIS A 48 7.37 16.43 10.15
N GLY A 49 7.20 15.73 11.28
CA GLY A 49 6.66 16.32 12.50
C GLY A 49 5.16 16.59 12.46
N THR A 50 4.51 16.36 11.33
CA THR A 50 3.06 16.53 11.12
C THR A 50 2.57 15.38 10.23
N VAL A 51 1.25 15.29 10.04
CA VAL A 51 0.64 14.35 9.10
C VAL A 51 0.15 15.13 7.88
N PRO A 52 1.01 15.32 6.85
CA PRO A 52 0.60 16.05 5.67
C PRO A 52 -0.39 15.25 4.84
N MET A 53 -1.29 15.97 4.18
CA MET A 53 -2.22 15.43 3.21
C MET A 53 -2.13 16.27 1.93
N ALA A 54 -2.06 15.60 0.78
CA ALA A 54 -2.12 16.30 -0.50
C ALA A 54 -3.45 17.04 -0.61
N GLY A 55 -3.39 18.34 -0.79
CA GLY A 55 -4.58 19.18 -0.91
C GLY A 55 -5.47 18.78 -2.09
N ALA A 56 -6.75 19.11 -2.01
CA ALA A 56 -7.71 18.82 -3.05
C ALA A 56 -7.21 19.30 -4.43
N GLY A 57 -7.26 18.44 -5.42
CA GLY A 57 -6.81 18.73 -6.77
C GLY A 57 -5.32 18.56 -7.02
N MET A 58 -4.50 18.28 -6.01
CA MET A 58 -3.08 18.01 -6.20
C MET A 58 -2.86 16.61 -6.75
N PRO A 59 -2.08 16.43 -7.83
CA PRO A 59 -1.73 15.10 -8.33
C PRO A 59 -0.79 14.39 -7.35
N VAL A 60 -1.06 13.11 -7.14
CA VAL A 60 -0.31 12.24 -6.24
C VAL A 60 0.29 11.08 -7.01
N THR A 61 1.54 10.75 -6.71
CA THR A 61 2.22 9.56 -7.18
C THR A 61 2.31 8.54 -6.04
N LEU A 62 1.82 7.33 -6.29
CA LEU A 62 1.87 6.22 -5.35
C LEU A 62 2.83 5.14 -5.88
N SER A 63 3.68 4.64 -5.00
CA SER A 63 4.58 3.53 -5.31
C SER A 63 4.44 2.45 -4.26
N VAL A 64 4.31 1.20 -4.68
CA VAL A 64 4.20 0.04 -3.79
C VAL A 64 5.11 -1.07 -4.29
N ILE A 65 5.99 -1.55 -3.42
CA ILE A 65 6.85 -2.71 -3.69
C ILE A 65 6.49 -3.80 -2.71
N MET A 66 6.06 -4.95 -3.21
CA MET A 66 5.74 -6.13 -2.42
C MET A 66 6.94 -7.04 -2.34
N GLN A 67 7.32 -7.41 -1.12
CA GLN A 67 8.42 -8.34 -0.85
C GLN A 67 7.89 -9.59 -0.15
N HIS A 68 8.40 -10.76 -0.55
CA HIS A 68 8.09 -12.03 0.09
C HIS A 68 9.38 -12.85 0.29
N PRO A 69 9.46 -13.62 1.40
CA PRO A 69 10.57 -14.53 1.59
C PRO A 69 10.42 -15.77 0.70
N LEU A 70 11.56 -16.37 0.33
CA LEU A 70 11.56 -17.72 -0.20
C LEU A 70 11.00 -18.69 0.85
N PRO A 71 10.24 -19.72 0.46
CA PRO A 71 9.82 -20.74 1.41
C PRO A 71 11.05 -21.46 1.99
N LYS A 72 10.97 -21.90 3.24
CA LYS A 72 12.06 -22.65 3.89
C LYS A 72 12.40 -23.95 3.17
N SER A 73 11.41 -24.50 2.44
CA SER A 73 11.57 -25.71 1.63
C SER A 73 12.32 -25.49 0.30
N ALA A 74 12.60 -24.23 -0.06
CA ALA A 74 13.33 -23.96 -1.30
C ALA A 74 14.74 -24.55 -1.26
N PRO A 75 15.22 -25.17 -2.37
CA PRO A 75 16.58 -25.70 -2.42
C PRO A 75 17.62 -24.60 -2.12
N LYS A 76 18.69 -24.97 -1.43
CA LYS A 76 19.75 -24.00 -1.02
C LYS A 76 20.38 -23.26 -2.20
N ARG A 77 20.42 -23.86 -3.39
CA ARG A 77 20.94 -23.24 -4.61
C ARG A 77 20.07 -22.10 -5.13
N VAL A 78 18.79 -22.06 -4.73
CA VAL A 78 17.87 -21.00 -5.14
C VAL A 78 18.06 -19.80 -4.22
N THR A 79 18.49 -18.69 -4.76
CA THR A 79 18.71 -17.44 -4.02
C THR A 79 17.56 -16.43 -4.23
N SER A 80 16.90 -16.51 -5.38
CA SER A 80 15.71 -15.71 -5.69
C SER A 80 14.84 -16.42 -6.72
N GLU A 81 13.57 -16.08 -6.73
CA GLU A 81 12.63 -16.52 -7.77
C GLU A 81 11.48 -15.54 -7.91
N PRO A 82 10.84 -15.45 -9.08
CA PRO A 82 9.67 -14.59 -9.25
C PRO A 82 8.54 -14.97 -8.30
N PHE A 83 7.84 -13.97 -7.77
CA PHE A 83 6.66 -14.17 -6.95
C PHE A 83 5.39 -14.01 -7.80
N VAL A 84 4.74 -15.13 -8.11
CA VAL A 84 3.59 -15.21 -9.01
C VAL A 84 2.32 -15.73 -8.33
N ARG A 85 2.22 -15.55 -7.01
CA ARG A 85 1.08 -15.98 -6.20
C ARG A 85 0.26 -14.77 -5.72
N LYS A 86 -0.89 -15.05 -5.12
CA LYS A 86 -1.72 -14.00 -4.49
C LYS A 86 -0.94 -13.22 -3.43
N PRO A 87 -1.26 -11.95 -3.20
CA PRO A 87 -2.35 -11.20 -3.85
C PRO A 87 -2.00 -10.72 -5.26
N ASP A 88 -3.02 -10.46 -6.05
CA ASP A 88 -2.85 -9.79 -7.35
C ASP A 88 -2.41 -8.34 -7.11
N ILE A 89 -1.59 -7.81 -8.01
CA ILE A 89 -1.09 -6.43 -7.90
C ILE A 89 -2.23 -5.41 -7.73
N ASP A 90 -3.26 -5.50 -8.55
CA ASP A 90 -4.39 -4.56 -8.50
C ASP A 90 -5.13 -4.60 -7.16
N ASN A 91 -5.30 -5.78 -6.56
CA ASN A 91 -5.95 -5.92 -5.27
C ASN A 91 -5.10 -5.35 -4.12
N ALA A 92 -3.78 -5.50 -4.18
CA ALA A 92 -2.88 -4.89 -3.21
C ALA A 92 -2.91 -3.37 -3.30
N ILE A 93 -2.89 -2.82 -4.50
CA ILE A 93 -2.99 -1.36 -4.74
C ILE A 93 -4.33 -0.82 -4.24
N LYS A 94 -5.44 -1.51 -4.49
CA LYS A 94 -6.76 -1.09 -3.99
C LYS A 94 -6.79 -1.02 -2.47
N LEU A 95 -6.22 -2.00 -1.79
CA LEU A 95 -6.15 -2.01 -0.33
C LEU A 95 -5.38 -0.80 0.20
N VAL A 96 -4.23 -0.51 -0.37
CA VAL A 96 -3.39 0.63 0.02
C VAL A 96 -4.12 1.95 -0.26
N MET A 97 -4.70 2.10 -1.44
CA MET A 97 -5.42 3.32 -1.81
C MET A 97 -6.63 3.56 -0.92
N ASP A 98 -7.42 2.53 -0.64
CA ASP A 98 -8.57 2.65 0.25
C ASP A 98 -8.17 3.01 1.68
N GLY A 99 -7.03 2.48 2.15
CA GLY A 99 -6.48 2.85 3.45
C GLY A 99 -5.98 4.28 3.53
N LEU A 100 -5.46 4.81 2.43
CA LEU A 100 -4.89 6.17 2.36
C LEU A 100 -5.91 7.23 1.94
N ASN A 101 -7.05 6.84 1.39
CA ASN A 101 -8.11 7.76 0.98
C ASN A 101 -8.63 8.55 2.19
N GLY A 102 -8.63 9.87 2.09
CA GLY A 102 -9.02 10.76 3.19
C GLY A 102 -7.94 10.94 4.26
N VAL A 103 -6.76 10.32 4.10
CA VAL A 103 -5.63 10.40 5.04
C VAL A 103 -4.41 11.01 4.38
N ALA A 104 -3.95 10.45 3.26
CA ALA A 104 -2.83 10.97 2.49
C ALA A 104 -3.26 11.94 1.38
N TRP A 105 -4.47 11.81 0.91
CA TRP A 105 -5.12 12.67 -0.09
C TRP A 105 -6.63 12.74 0.17
N ALA A 106 -7.28 13.75 -0.41
CA ALA A 106 -8.71 13.95 -0.20
C ALA A 106 -9.59 12.97 -0.99
N ASP A 107 -9.16 12.60 -2.19
CA ASP A 107 -9.91 11.72 -3.10
C ASP A 107 -8.94 10.88 -3.94
N ASP A 108 -9.26 9.61 -4.14
CA ASP A 108 -8.48 8.69 -4.99
C ASP A 108 -8.29 9.19 -6.43
N ALA A 109 -9.18 10.05 -6.92
CA ALA A 109 -9.05 10.71 -8.23
C ALA A 109 -7.77 11.54 -8.35
N GLN A 110 -7.16 11.96 -7.23
CA GLN A 110 -5.90 12.70 -7.21
C GLN A 110 -4.69 11.83 -7.54
N VAL A 111 -4.81 10.50 -7.40
CA VAL A 111 -3.73 9.57 -7.73
C VAL A 111 -3.62 9.45 -9.24
N THR A 112 -2.64 10.13 -9.82
CA THR A 112 -2.44 10.22 -11.27
C THR A 112 -1.35 9.28 -11.78
N SER A 113 -0.53 8.73 -10.89
CA SER A 113 0.53 7.80 -11.23
C SER A 113 0.67 6.73 -10.16
N VAL A 114 0.72 5.48 -10.57
CA VAL A 114 0.94 4.33 -9.68
C VAL A 114 2.04 3.46 -10.26
N SER A 115 3.03 3.15 -9.42
CA SER A 115 4.04 2.14 -9.71
C SER A 115 3.86 1.00 -8.72
N ALA A 116 3.72 -0.22 -9.20
CA ALA A 116 3.54 -1.38 -8.37
C ALA A 116 4.43 -2.52 -8.86
N VAL A 117 5.16 -3.12 -7.94
CA VAL A 117 6.10 -4.22 -8.24
C VAL A 117 5.92 -5.32 -7.22
N LYS A 118 5.86 -6.56 -7.71
CA LYS A 118 6.07 -7.75 -6.89
C LYS A 118 7.52 -8.14 -7.06
N ALA A 119 8.35 -7.83 -6.07
CA ALA A 119 9.77 -8.18 -6.11
C ALA A 119 9.97 -9.69 -6.09
N ASP A 120 11.07 -10.15 -6.64
CA ASP A 120 11.44 -11.56 -6.55
C ASP A 120 11.57 -11.98 -5.08
N ARG A 121 11.15 -13.21 -4.78
CA ARG A 121 11.32 -13.79 -3.43
C ARG A 121 12.79 -14.00 -3.14
N THR A 122 13.22 -13.63 -1.93
CA THR A 122 14.60 -13.81 -1.46
C THR A 122 14.61 -14.42 -0.06
N ARG A 123 15.78 -14.94 0.40
CA ARG A 123 15.85 -15.59 1.71
C ARG A 123 15.85 -14.63 2.89
N ASP A 124 16.40 -13.45 2.72
CA ASP A 124 16.72 -12.54 3.82
C ASP A 124 15.70 -11.39 3.93
N CYS A 125 14.43 -11.65 3.62
CA CYS A 125 13.39 -10.66 3.78
C CYS A 125 12.17 -11.24 4.49
N GLU A 126 11.38 -10.36 5.08
CA GLU A 126 10.05 -10.67 5.60
C GLU A 126 8.99 -10.17 4.63
N ALA A 127 7.81 -10.78 4.68
CA ALA A 127 6.67 -10.30 3.88
C ALA A 127 6.35 -8.85 4.26
N SER A 128 6.39 -7.96 3.30
CA SER A 128 6.15 -6.52 3.53
C SER A 128 5.75 -5.81 2.25
N MET A 129 5.12 -4.64 2.41
CA MET A 129 4.91 -3.70 1.32
C MET A 129 5.61 -2.40 1.65
N LEU A 130 6.48 -1.95 0.76
CA LEU A 130 7.12 -0.64 0.85
C LEU A 130 6.26 0.36 0.08
N VAL A 131 5.69 1.33 0.79
CA VAL A 131 4.76 2.30 0.23
C VAL A 131 5.38 3.69 0.25
N SER A 132 5.27 4.40 -0.86
CA SER A 132 5.72 5.78 -0.97
C SER A 132 4.62 6.62 -1.60
N VAL A 133 4.30 7.74 -0.96
CA VAL A 133 3.34 8.74 -1.43
C VAL A 133 4.09 10.02 -1.68
N GLU A 134 3.94 10.58 -2.86
CA GLU A 134 4.66 11.80 -3.26
C GLU A 134 3.74 12.76 -3.98
N TRP A 135 3.87 14.05 -3.67
CA TRP A 135 3.22 15.13 -4.40
C TRP A 135 4.06 16.39 -4.33
N CYS A 136 3.88 17.25 -5.31
CA CYS A 136 4.49 18.58 -5.35
C CYS A 136 3.43 19.61 -5.01
N ASP A 137 3.75 20.50 -4.07
CA ASP A 137 2.93 21.65 -3.85
C ASP A 137 3.05 22.57 -5.08
N VAL A 138 1.95 22.75 -5.79
CA VAL A 138 1.90 23.67 -6.91
C VAL A 138 1.59 25.04 -6.34
N GLU A 139 2.58 25.93 -6.38
CA GLU A 139 2.30 27.33 -6.14
C GLU A 139 1.39 27.84 -7.25
N ARG A 140 0.17 28.15 -6.88
CA ARG A 140 -0.77 28.85 -7.77
C ARG A 140 -0.64 30.33 -7.49
N ASP A 141 -0.05 30.99 -8.44
CA ASP A 141 -0.06 32.45 -8.44
C ASP A 141 -1.49 33.00 -8.58
#